data_5afe81b361e1ad2297abc089635df8b2
#
_entry.id   5afe81b361e1ad2297abc089635df8b2
#
_cell.length_a   1.000
_cell.length_b   1.000
_cell.length_c   1.000
_cell.angle_alpha   90.00
_cell.angle_beta   90.00
_cell.angle_gamma   90.00
#
_symmetry.space_group_name_H-M   'P 1'
#
loop_
_entity.id
_entity.type
_entity.pdbx_description
1 polymer ?
#
loop_
_entity_poly.entity_id
_entity_poly.type
_entity_poly.pdbx_seq_one_letter_code
_entity_poly.pdbx_strand_id
1 'polypeptide(L)'
;MKKSFVISQQYLLLPIKAQEETRQVAFYCEGKKILEFAVPVSDCGAAGDKAGKQAYAFNYYAPIPMREWMGKEICIEGDVPENFLEAIAFSEEMPDVAQRRPLIHFSANVGWLNDPNGLMYHGGVYHMFFQYNPCDTRWQNMSWGHAVSRDLLHWEQKETALLPDEDGPMYSGSAIVNEQGKLGLPRDAEILFYTCAGSSSKWSEGKKYVQKIAYSTDGKTFQKREGCVLENVAGENRDPKVYWHEGKQVYYMALFLEGYDYAIFNSGDLEHWEMTQRLSLPNARECPDLQKVPVEGGGYKWMFWGADGYYFLGDFDGSRFETDGVQHNAYQTMLPYAAQTFWGTERVIMVPWMR
;
A
#
# COMPACT_ATOMS: atom_id res chain seq x y z
N MET A 1 -16.78 -18.87 -15.77
CA MET A 1 -16.49 -18.55 -17.20
C MET A 1 -15.02 -18.20 -17.34
N LYS A 2 -14.45 -18.31 -18.56
CA LYS A 2 -13.07 -17.88 -18.83
C LYS A 2 -12.94 -17.28 -20.23
N LYS A 3 -11.99 -16.35 -20.42
CA LYS A 3 -11.68 -15.72 -21.70
C LYS A 3 -10.21 -15.32 -21.74
N SER A 4 -9.56 -15.53 -22.89
CA SER A 4 -8.17 -15.14 -23.12
C SER A 4 -8.08 -13.84 -23.90
N PHE A 5 -7.03 -13.06 -23.60
CA PHE A 5 -6.70 -11.79 -24.23
C PHE A 5 -5.20 -11.71 -24.46
N VAL A 6 -4.77 -11.24 -25.61
CA VAL A 6 -3.39 -10.85 -25.84
C VAL A 6 -3.23 -9.41 -25.33
N ILE A 7 -2.31 -9.20 -24.39
CA ILE A 7 -2.08 -7.87 -23.81
C ILE A 7 -1.35 -7.00 -24.82
N SER A 8 -2.04 -5.95 -25.27
CA SER A 8 -1.52 -5.01 -26.29
C SER A 8 -1.44 -3.57 -25.79
N GLN A 9 -1.93 -3.28 -24.60
CA GLN A 9 -1.96 -1.94 -23.99
C GLN A 9 -1.56 -2.02 -22.51
N GLN A 10 -1.17 -0.88 -21.94
CA GLN A 10 -0.61 -0.79 -20.60
C GLN A 10 -1.59 -1.23 -19.51
N TYR A 11 -2.87 -0.93 -19.68
CA TYR A 11 -3.91 -1.28 -18.70
C TYR A 11 -4.96 -2.23 -19.30
N LEU A 12 -5.33 -3.24 -18.51
CA LEU A 12 -6.57 -3.98 -18.67
C LEU A 12 -7.62 -3.30 -17.77
N LEU A 13 -8.80 -3.05 -18.32
CA LEU A 13 -9.90 -2.35 -17.66
C LEU A 13 -10.98 -3.34 -17.27
N LEU A 14 -11.12 -3.63 -15.96
CA LEU A 14 -12.21 -4.47 -15.45
C LEU A 14 -13.47 -3.63 -15.24
N PRO A 15 -14.64 -4.07 -15.76
CA PRO A 15 -15.91 -3.36 -15.59
C PRO A 15 -16.47 -3.63 -14.19
N ILE A 16 -16.46 -2.63 -13.30
CA ILE A 16 -16.84 -2.75 -11.89
C ILE A 16 -18.28 -2.30 -11.67
N LYS A 17 -19.09 -3.18 -11.08
CA LYS A 17 -20.40 -2.86 -10.52
C LYS A 17 -20.27 -2.77 -9.01
N ALA A 18 -19.82 -1.61 -8.51
CA ALA A 18 -19.46 -1.41 -7.10
C ALA A 18 -20.61 -1.78 -6.15
N GLN A 19 -20.24 -2.31 -4.97
CA GLN A 19 -21.13 -2.68 -3.87
C GLN A 19 -22.03 -3.92 -4.10
N GLU A 20 -21.93 -4.56 -5.26
CA GLU A 20 -22.55 -5.88 -5.49
C GLU A 20 -21.80 -6.99 -4.73
N GLU A 21 -22.30 -8.22 -4.82
CA GLU A 21 -21.63 -9.40 -4.29
C GLU A 21 -20.31 -9.64 -5.01
N THR A 22 -19.24 -9.91 -4.26
CA THR A 22 -17.92 -10.11 -4.83
C THR A 22 -17.71 -11.56 -5.27
N ARG A 23 -17.04 -11.74 -6.40
CA ARG A 23 -16.62 -13.02 -6.97
C ARG A 23 -15.13 -13.00 -7.26
N GLN A 24 -14.47 -14.14 -7.09
CA GLN A 24 -13.04 -14.25 -7.38
C GLN A 24 -12.83 -14.25 -8.90
N VAL A 25 -11.97 -13.37 -9.36
CA VAL A 25 -11.52 -13.25 -10.74
C VAL A 25 -10.00 -13.42 -10.76
N ALA A 26 -9.54 -14.51 -11.36
CA ALA A 26 -8.14 -14.89 -11.43
C ALA A 26 -7.59 -14.71 -12.84
N PHE A 27 -6.32 -14.30 -12.91
CA PHE A 27 -5.57 -14.08 -14.14
C PHE A 27 -4.45 -15.11 -14.25
N TYR A 28 -4.32 -15.73 -15.39
CA TYR A 28 -3.32 -16.76 -15.65
C TYR A 28 -2.48 -16.37 -16.87
N CYS A 29 -1.16 -16.49 -16.74
CA CYS A 29 -0.19 -16.41 -17.83
C CYS A 29 0.54 -17.74 -17.93
N GLU A 30 0.56 -18.37 -19.11
CA GLU A 30 1.23 -19.66 -19.33
C GLU A 30 0.82 -20.76 -18.30
N GLY A 31 -0.44 -20.70 -17.85
CA GLY A 31 -0.99 -21.64 -16.85
C GLY A 31 -0.66 -21.31 -15.39
N LYS A 32 0.20 -20.32 -15.11
CA LYS A 32 0.47 -19.83 -13.75
C LYS A 32 -0.49 -18.71 -13.40
N LYS A 33 -1.13 -18.76 -12.21
CA LYS A 33 -1.89 -17.62 -11.68
C LYS A 33 -0.92 -16.47 -11.38
N ILE A 34 -1.25 -15.27 -11.90
CA ILE A 34 -0.42 -14.06 -11.77
C ILE A 34 -1.10 -12.98 -10.94
N LEU A 35 -2.45 -12.93 -10.96
CA LEU A 35 -3.25 -11.99 -10.18
C LEU A 35 -4.56 -12.67 -9.77
N GLU A 36 -5.14 -12.19 -8.67
CA GLU A 36 -6.49 -12.54 -8.26
C GLU A 36 -7.13 -11.36 -7.52
N PHE A 37 -8.38 -11.06 -7.87
CA PHE A 37 -9.17 -10.02 -7.22
C PHE A 37 -10.54 -10.53 -6.85
N ALA A 38 -11.06 -10.10 -5.70
CA ALA A 38 -12.48 -10.17 -5.40
C ALA A 38 -13.17 -8.98 -6.07
N VAL A 39 -13.97 -9.25 -7.10
CA VAL A 39 -14.60 -8.22 -7.94
C VAL A 39 -16.12 -8.25 -7.72
N PRO A 40 -16.76 -7.11 -7.43
CA PRO A 40 -18.21 -7.05 -7.34
C PRO A 40 -18.85 -7.19 -8.73
N VAL A 41 -19.74 -8.15 -8.87
CA VAL A 41 -20.32 -8.55 -10.15
C VAL A 41 -21.85 -8.63 -10.02
N SER A 42 -22.57 -8.01 -10.93
CA SER A 42 -24.03 -8.15 -11.04
C SER A 42 -24.42 -9.24 -12.03
N ASP A 43 -25.40 -10.05 -11.65
CA ASP A 43 -26.03 -11.01 -12.57
C ASP A 43 -27.07 -10.33 -13.49
N CYS A 44 -27.45 -9.07 -13.18
CA CYS A 44 -28.41 -8.30 -13.96
C CYS A 44 -27.72 -7.61 -15.14
N GLY A 45 -28.02 -8.01 -16.35
CA GLY A 45 -27.65 -7.25 -17.55
C GLY A 45 -28.41 -5.92 -17.64
N ALA A 46 -27.82 -4.92 -18.30
CA ALA A 46 -28.56 -3.75 -18.78
C ALA A 46 -29.62 -4.20 -19.79
N ALA A 47 -30.67 -3.38 -20.03
CA ALA A 47 -31.65 -3.65 -21.08
C ALA A 47 -30.97 -4.00 -22.41
N GLY A 48 -31.36 -5.12 -23.03
CA GLY A 48 -30.68 -5.63 -24.21
C GLY A 48 -30.64 -4.64 -25.37
N ASP A 49 -29.60 -4.77 -26.18
CA ASP A 49 -29.50 -4.07 -27.46
C ASP A 49 -30.54 -4.61 -28.47
N LYS A 50 -30.62 -3.98 -29.68
CA LYS A 50 -31.52 -4.40 -30.74
C LYS A 50 -31.26 -5.84 -31.24
N ALA A 51 -30.17 -6.49 -30.85
CA ALA A 51 -29.78 -7.85 -31.19
C ALA A 51 -30.10 -8.84 -30.05
N GLY A 52 -30.70 -8.39 -28.94
CA GLY A 52 -31.06 -9.23 -27.79
C GLY A 52 -29.88 -9.62 -26.88
N LYS A 53 -28.67 -9.15 -27.14
CA LYS A 53 -27.53 -9.27 -26.22
C LYS A 53 -27.65 -8.25 -25.11
N GLN A 54 -27.67 -8.73 -23.87
CA GLN A 54 -27.64 -7.84 -22.69
C GLN A 54 -26.22 -7.35 -22.45
N ALA A 55 -25.98 -6.03 -22.60
CA ALA A 55 -24.73 -5.43 -22.21
C ALA A 55 -24.53 -5.53 -20.70
N TYR A 56 -23.28 -5.66 -20.26
CA TYR A 56 -22.96 -5.62 -18.83
C TYR A 56 -23.10 -4.19 -18.29
N ALA A 57 -23.90 -4.04 -17.24
CA ALA A 57 -24.06 -2.73 -16.58
C ALA A 57 -23.03 -2.57 -15.47
N PHE A 58 -22.17 -1.55 -15.55
CA PHE A 58 -21.14 -1.27 -14.57
C PHE A 58 -21.05 0.23 -14.21
N ASN A 59 -20.34 0.58 -13.15
CA ASN A 59 -20.19 1.94 -12.66
C ASN A 59 -18.93 2.61 -13.21
N TYR A 60 -17.81 1.88 -13.24
CA TYR A 60 -16.52 2.37 -13.70
C TYR A 60 -15.60 1.23 -14.14
N TYR A 61 -14.51 1.57 -14.78
CA TYR A 61 -13.42 0.64 -15.08
C TYR A 61 -12.34 0.70 -14.01
N ALA A 62 -11.94 -0.47 -13.47
CA ALA A 62 -10.75 -0.61 -12.64
C ALA A 62 -9.53 -0.82 -13.54
N PRO A 63 -8.52 0.07 -13.49
CA PRO A 63 -7.30 -0.10 -14.29
C PRO A 63 -6.35 -1.07 -13.60
N ILE A 64 -6.08 -2.20 -14.25
CA ILE A 64 -5.10 -3.18 -13.80
C ILE A 64 -3.84 -3.04 -14.68
N PRO A 65 -2.68 -2.66 -14.13
CA PRO A 65 -1.45 -2.53 -14.90
C PRO A 65 -1.00 -3.89 -15.43
N MET A 66 -0.68 -3.95 -16.73
CA MET A 66 -0.33 -5.17 -17.44
C MET A 66 1.04 -5.09 -18.13
N ARG A 67 1.87 -4.10 -17.79
CA ARG A 67 3.16 -3.83 -18.42
C ARG A 67 4.07 -5.06 -18.46
N GLU A 68 4.14 -5.83 -17.38
CA GLU A 68 4.98 -7.03 -17.28
C GLU A 68 4.55 -8.16 -18.23
N TRP A 69 3.30 -8.13 -18.70
CA TRP A 69 2.72 -9.16 -19.56
C TRP A 69 2.43 -8.68 -20.98
N MET A 70 3.02 -7.56 -21.41
CA MET A 70 2.89 -7.07 -22.77
C MET A 70 3.26 -8.13 -23.80
N GLY A 71 2.38 -8.34 -24.79
CA GLY A 71 2.53 -9.34 -25.83
C GLY A 71 2.17 -10.78 -25.43
N LYS A 72 1.93 -11.04 -24.14
CA LYS A 72 1.52 -12.37 -23.64
C LYS A 72 0.01 -12.57 -23.69
N GLU A 73 -0.39 -13.83 -23.77
CA GLU A 73 -1.80 -14.21 -23.62
C GLU A 73 -2.13 -14.40 -22.14
N ILE A 74 -3.16 -13.69 -21.67
CA ILE A 74 -3.67 -13.79 -20.30
C ILE A 74 -5.06 -14.39 -20.35
N CYS A 75 -5.27 -15.50 -19.65
CA CYS A 75 -6.57 -16.09 -19.42
C CYS A 75 -7.17 -15.55 -18.13
N ILE A 76 -8.34 -14.94 -18.22
CA ILE A 76 -9.13 -14.47 -17.07
C ILE A 76 -10.23 -15.46 -16.80
N GLU A 77 -10.31 -15.93 -15.55
CA GLU A 77 -11.25 -16.96 -15.11
C GLU A 77 -11.97 -16.52 -13.82
N GLY A 78 -13.27 -16.78 -13.73
CA GLY A 78 -14.07 -16.51 -12.54
C GLY A 78 -15.49 -17.03 -12.67
N ASP A 79 -16.22 -17.05 -11.57
CA ASP A 79 -17.67 -17.27 -11.55
C ASP A 79 -18.40 -15.97 -11.90
N VAL A 80 -18.25 -15.54 -13.14
CA VAL A 80 -18.77 -14.26 -13.67
C VAL A 80 -19.61 -14.51 -14.93
N PRO A 81 -20.60 -13.65 -15.23
CA PRO A 81 -21.39 -13.79 -16.46
C PRO A 81 -20.54 -13.50 -17.71
N GLU A 82 -20.92 -14.05 -18.84
CA GLU A 82 -20.20 -13.92 -20.12
C GLU A 82 -20.05 -12.45 -20.53
N ASN A 83 -21.09 -11.65 -20.38
CA ASN A 83 -21.09 -10.23 -20.73
C ASN A 83 -20.12 -9.40 -19.87
N PHE A 84 -19.80 -9.83 -18.65
CA PHE A 84 -18.70 -9.23 -17.86
C PHE A 84 -17.36 -9.38 -18.57
N LEU A 85 -17.03 -10.59 -19.04
CA LEU A 85 -15.79 -10.85 -19.78
C LEU A 85 -15.77 -10.16 -21.15
N GLU A 86 -16.94 -9.99 -21.78
CA GLU A 86 -17.06 -9.24 -23.03
C GLU A 86 -16.86 -7.74 -22.84
N ALA A 87 -17.20 -7.20 -21.67
CA ALA A 87 -17.07 -5.78 -21.34
C ALA A 87 -15.66 -5.38 -20.87
N ILE A 88 -14.72 -6.33 -20.68
CA ILE A 88 -13.32 -6.03 -20.42
C ILE A 88 -12.74 -5.22 -21.60
N ALA A 89 -12.07 -4.13 -21.29
CA ALA A 89 -11.45 -3.22 -22.24
C ALA A 89 -9.96 -3.05 -21.98
N PHE A 90 -9.28 -2.27 -22.81
CA PHE A 90 -7.86 -1.95 -22.67
C PHE A 90 -7.63 -0.46 -22.86
N SER A 91 -6.52 0.08 -22.32
CA SER A 91 -6.13 1.47 -22.46
C SER A 91 -4.61 1.64 -22.33
N GLU A 92 -4.03 2.57 -23.08
CA GLU A 92 -2.65 3.04 -22.87
C GLU A 92 -2.54 4.00 -21.68
N GLU A 93 -3.63 4.70 -21.34
CA GLU A 93 -3.67 5.68 -20.28
C GLU A 93 -4.56 5.20 -19.13
N MET A 94 -4.22 5.61 -17.91
CA MET A 94 -5.09 5.39 -16.76
C MET A 94 -6.39 6.17 -16.97
N PRO A 95 -7.56 5.52 -16.86
CA PRO A 95 -8.83 6.21 -17.00
C PRO A 95 -8.94 7.35 -15.98
N ASP A 96 -9.13 8.56 -16.46
CA ASP A 96 -9.52 9.68 -15.61
C ASP A 96 -11.05 9.65 -15.48
N VAL A 97 -11.50 9.25 -14.31
CA VAL A 97 -12.91 9.35 -13.98
C VAL A 97 -13.13 10.70 -13.32
N ALA A 98 -13.44 11.71 -14.13
CA ALA A 98 -13.78 13.06 -13.70
C ALA A 98 -15.08 13.09 -12.87
N GLN A 99 -15.12 12.34 -11.78
CA GLN A 99 -16.20 12.36 -10.82
C GLN A 99 -15.83 13.28 -9.66
N ARG A 100 -16.84 13.78 -8.96
CA ARG A 100 -16.78 14.73 -7.86
C ARG A 100 -15.69 14.39 -6.83
N ARG A 101 -14.47 14.87 -7.08
CA ARG A 101 -13.37 14.77 -6.12
C ARG A 101 -13.51 15.85 -5.06
N PRO A 102 -13.05 15.60 -3.83
CA PRO A 102 -12.87 16.65 -2.83
C PRO A 102 -12.00 17.78 -3.40
N LEU A 103 -12.31 19.03 -3.07
CA LEU A 103 -11.55 20.17 -3.57
C LEU A 103 -10.16 20.32 -2.95
N ILE A 104 -9.96 19.79 -1.74
CA ILE A 104 -8.74 19.99 -0.94
C ILE A 104 -8.14 18.67 -0.43
N HIS A 105 -8.83 17.54 -0.52
CA HIS A 105 -8.28 16.25 -0.10
C HIS A 105 -7.98 15.39 -1.32
N PHE A 106 -6.83 14.69 -1.28
CA PHE A 106 -6.55 13.65 -2.26
C PHE A 106 -7.59 12.51 -2.15
N SER A 107 -8.05 12.04 -3.27
CA SER A 107 -8.84 10.82 -3.40
C SER A 107 -8.37 10.03 -4.61
N ALA A 108 -8.46 8.70 -4.54
CA ALA A 108 -8.16 7.86 -5.70
C ALA A 108 -9.10 8.16 -6.88
N ASN A 109 -8.61 7.94 -8.11
CA ASN A 109 -9.39 8.15 -9.33
C ASN A 109 -10.64 7.27 -9.35
N VAL A 110 -10.49 6.02 -8.93
CA VAL A 110 -11.58 5.02 -8.78
C VAL A 110 -11.32 4.16 -7.56
N GLY A 111 -12.34 3.43 -7.11
CA GLY A 111 -12.21 2.43 -6.06
C GLY A 111 -12.13 3.00 -4.65
N TRP A 112 -11.42 2.29 -3.78
CA TRP A 112 -11.25 2.58 -2.36
C TRP A 112 -9.81 2.95 -2.05
N LEU A 113 -9.60 3.90 -1.15
CA LEU A 113 -8.31 4.15 -0.53
C LEU A 113 -8.45 4.24 0.99
N ASN A 114 -7.40 3.84 1.72
CA ASN A 114 -7.28 4.08 3.17
C ASN A 114 -5.85 4.55 3.53
N ASP A 115 -5.10 3.84 4.35
CA ASP A 115 -3.85 4.29 4.94
C ASP A 115 -2.86 4.90 3.94
N PRO A 116 -2.29 6.07 4.23
CA PRO A 116 -1.12 6.54 3.50
C PRO A 116 0.07 5.63 3.79
N ASN A 117 0.84 5.31 2.77
CA ASN A 117 2.00 4.43 2.82
C ASN A 117 3.19 5.08 2.14
N GLY A 118 4.39 4.65 2.49
CA GLY A 118 5.58 4.96 1.74
C GLY A 118 5.78 6.45 1.46
N LEU A 119 5.40 7.32 2.39
CA LEU A 119 5.50 8.77 2.23
C LEU A 119 6.96 9.19 2.12
N MET A 120 7.34 9.78 0.99
CA MET A 120 8.74 10.09 0.69
C MET A 120 8.85 11.37 -0.15
N TYR A 121 9.85 12.20 0.16
CA TYR A 121 10.25 13.32 -0.70
C TYR A 121 11.60 13.01 -1.31
N HIS A 122 11.63 12.86 -2.63
CA HIS A 122 12.83 12.53 -3.38
C HIS A 122 12.86 13.25 -4.73
N GLY A 123 14.03 13.75 -5.13
CA GLY A 123 14.21 14.41 -6.43
C GLY A 123 13.30 15.62 -6.69
N GLY A 124 12.86 16.32 -5.63
CA GLY A 124 11.94 17.46 -5.75
C GLY A 124 10.47 17.07 -5.91
N VAL A 125 10.14 15.81 -5.63
CA VAL A 125 8.80 15.25 -5.76
C VAL A 125 8.38 14.58 -4.44
N TYR A 126 7.17 14.83 -3.99
CA TYR A 126 6.52 14.07 -2.93
C TYR A 126 5.86 12.85 -3.52
N HIS A 127 6.22 11.67 -3.03
CA HIS A 127 5.59 10.39 -3.33
C HIS A 127 4.68 10.02 -2.16
N MET A 128 3.44 9.70 -2.47
CA MET A 128 2.49 9.12 -1.55
C MET A 128 1.97 7.82 -2.14
N PHE A 129 2.28 6.73 -1.48
CA PHE A 129 1.58 5.48 -1.72
C PHE A 129 0.40 5.41 -0.76
N PHE A 130 -0.55 4.54 -1.04
CA PHE A 130 -1.73 4.36 -0.20
C PHE A 130 -2.33 2.98 -0.38
N GLN A 131 -2.95 2.47 0.67
CA GLN A 131 -3.75 1.25 0.58
C GLN A 131 -4.85 1.46 -0.44
N TYR A 132 -4.98 0.55 -1.41
CA TYR A 132 -5.81 0.77 -2.59
C TYR A 132 -6.56 -0.50 -3.00
N ASN A 133 -7.86 -0.35 -3.26
CA ASN A 133 -8.65 -1.36 -3.97
C ASN A 133 -9.23 -0.74 -5.23
N PRO A 134 -8.69 -1.03 -6.43
CA PRO A 134 -9.24 -0.51 -7.67
C PRO A 134 -10.60 -1.13 -8.04
N CYS A 135 -10.88 -2.33 -7.51
CA CYS A 135 -11.99 -3.17 -7.95
C CYS A 135 -13.29 -3.01 -7.14
N ASP A 136 -13.33 -2.17 -6.11
CA ASP A 136 -14.55 -1.85 -5.36
C ASP A 136 -14.40 -0.53 -4.60
N THR A 137 -15.51 0.02 -4.10
CA THR A 137 -15.55 1.15 -3.17
C THR A 137 -15.56 0.70 -1.71
N ARG A 138 -15.18 -0.54 -1.43
CA ARG A 138 -15.03 -1.14 -0.10
C ARG A 138 -13.60 -1.65 0.09
N TRP A 139 -13.19 -1.77 1.35
CA TRP A 139 -11.90 -2.33 1.73
C TRP A 139 -11.80 -3.79 1.29
N GLN A 140 -10.89 -4.11 0.39
CA GLN A 140 -10.50 -5.45 -0.07
C GLN A 140 -9.34 -5.34 -1.07
N ASN A 141 -8.76 -6.45 -1.55
CA ASN A 141 -7.74 -6.51 -2.61
C ASN A 141 -6.55 -5.58 -2.38
N MET A 142 -6.13 -5.38 -1.13
CA MET A 142 -5.15 -4.36 -0.80
C MET A 142 -3.92 -4.42 -1.70
N SER A 143 -3.75 -3.32 -2.39
CA SER A 143 -2.66 -2.99 -3.29
C SER A 143 -2.02 -1.69 -2.80
N TRP A 144 -0.89 -1.26 -3.35
CA TRP A 144 -0.38 0.09 -3.14
C TRP A 144 -0.68 0.95 -4.37
N GLY A 145 -1.65 1.86 -4.25
CA GLY A 145 -1.79 2.98 -5.17
C GLY A 145 -0.59 3.92 -5.02
N HIS A 146 -0.31 4.73 -6.03
CA HIS A 146 0.78 5.70 -6.04
C HIS A 146 0.30 7.05 -6.55
N ALA A 147 0.68 8.12 -5.88
CA ALA A 147 0.43 9.49 -6.33
C ALA A 147 1.67 10.35 -6.08
N VAL A 148 1.85 11.37 -6.90
CA VAL A 148 2.98 12.30 -6.81
C VAL A 148 2.50 13.74 -6.78
N SER A 149 3.26 14.60 -6.07
CA SER A 149 3.01 16.04 -5.99
C SER A 149 4.33 16.82 -5.91
N ARG A 150 4.32 18.08 -6.35
CA ARG A 150 5.43 19.02 -6.15
C ARG A 150 5.20 20.00 -5.01
N ASP A 151 3.98 20.09 -4.51
CA ASP A 151 3.54 21.14 -3.56
C ASP A 151 2.63 20.63 -2.43
N LEU A 152 2.35 19.30 -2.36
CA LEU A 152 1.44 18.64 -1.43
C LEU A 152 -0.05 19.01 -1.61
N LEU A 153 -0.38 19.86 -2.57
CA LEU A 153 -1.75 20.30 -2.85
C LEU A 153 -2.29 19.69 -4.14
N HIS A 154 -1.46 19.67 -5.19
CA HIS A 154 -1.83 19.13 -6.49
C HIS A 154 -1.20 17.75 -6.68
N TRP A 155 -2.04 16.73 -6.68
CA TRP A 155 -1.63 15.33 -6.78
C TRP A 155 -2.03 14.71 -8.11
N GLU A 156 -1.12 13.97 -8.68
CA GLU A 156 -1.34 13.14 -9.86
C GLU A 156 -1.23 11.67 -9.46
N GLN A 157 -2.31 10.90 -9.62
CA GLN A 157 -2.26 9.46 -9.41
C GLN A 157 -1.51 8.78 -10.56
N LYS A 158 -0.59 7.90 -10.19
CA LYS A 158 0.24 7.08 -11.07
C LYS A 158 -0.25 5.64 -11.12
N GLU A 159 0.45 4.81 -11.89
CA GLU A 159 0.23 3.37 -11.94
C GLU A 159 0.29 2.76 -10.53
N THR A 160 -0.56 1.76 -10.26
CA THR A 160 -0.53 0.99 -9.01
C THR A 160 0.85 0.36 -8.84
N ALA A 161 1.54 0.70 -7.75
CA ALA A 161 2.93 0.30 -7.52
C ALA A 161 3.06 -1.17 -7.12
N LEU A 162 2.16 -1.68 -6.26
CA LEU A 162 2.19 -3.06 -5.80
C LEU A 162 0.79 -3.68 -5.91
N LEU A 163 0.69 -4.79 -6.60
CA LEU A 163 -0.52 -5.62 -6.71
C LEU A 163 -0.43 -6.84 -5.78
N PRO A 164 -1.57 -7.40 -5.33
CA PRO A 164 -1.61 -8.66 -4.61
C PRO A 164 -0.91 -9.78 -5.39
N ASP A 165 -0.32 -10.71 -4.67
CA ASP A 165 0.30 -11.90 -5.24
C ASP A 165 -0.03 -13.18 -4.43
N GLU A 166 0.66 -14.27 -4.73
CA GLU A 166 0.49 -15.56 -4.06
C GLU A 166 0.84 -15.52 -2.56
N ASP A 167 1.61 -14.53 -2.09
CA ASP A 167 1.96 -14.36 -0.68
C ASP A 167 0.90 -13.54 0.07
N GLY A 168 0.01 -12.86 -0.62
CA GLY A 168 -1.13 -12.15 -0.05
C GLY A 168 -1.34 -10.74 -0.57
N PRO A 169 -2.34 -10.04 -0.03
CA PRO A 169 -2.52 -8.61 -0.22
C PRO A 169 -1.36 -7.78 0.34
N MET A 170 -1.14 -6.60 -0.25
CA MET A 170 -0.07 -5.66 0.13
C MET A 170 -0.58 -4.70 1.20
N TYR A 171 -0.29 -5.00 2.49
CA TYR A 171 -0.67 -4.13 3.60
C TYR A 171 0.31 -2.99 3.79
N SER A 172 0.01 -2.12 4.75
CA SER A 172 0.71 -0.86 4.97
C SER A 172 2.20 -1.01 5.24
N GLY A 173 2.91 0.10 5.11
CA GLY A 173 4.35 0.16 5.30
C GLY A 173 4.93 1.53 4.91
N SER A 174 6.24 1.60 4.72
CA SER A 174 6.98 2.84 4.55
C SER A 174 7.91 2.84 3.33
N ALA A 175 8.55 3.98 3.08
CA ALA A 175 9.57 4.11 2.05
C ALA A 175 10.78 4.91 2.53
N ILE A 176 11.93 4.61 1.96
CA ILE A 176 13.18 5.38 2.10
C ILE A 176 13.89 5.47 0.75
N VAL A 177 14.84 6.38 0.64
CA VAL A 177 15.85 6.34 -0.43
C VAL A 177 17.09 5.58 0.05
N ASN A 178 17.72 4.83 -0.82
CA ASN A 178 18.88 3.97 -0.53
C ASN A 178 20.19 4.73 -0.30
N GLU A 179 20.17 5.85 0.43
CA GLU A 179 21.31 6.74 0.60
C GLU A 179 22.60 6.02 1.07
N GLN A 180 22.45 4.93 1.81
CA GLN A 180 23.58 4.13 2.30
C GLN A 180 24.08 3.08 1.30
N GLY A 181 23.45 2.96 0.11
CA GLY A 181 23.87 2.05 -0.97
C GLY A 181 23.79 0.57 -0.59
N LYS A 182 22.67 0.15 -0.02
CA LYS A 182 22.42 -1.23 0.40
C LYS A 182 21.74 -2.05 -0.71
N LEU A 183 21.55 -3.35 -0.48
CA LEU A 183 20.81 -4.26 -1.35
C LEU A 183 21.42 -4.44 -2.77
N GLY A 184 22.62 -3.94 -3.02
CA GLY A 184 23.21 -3.93 -4.36
C GLY A 184 22.53 -2.95 -5.33
N LEU A 185 21.70 -2.02 -4.80
CA LEU A 185 20.96 -1.02 -5.57
C LEU A 185 21.71 0.32 -5.61
N PRO A 186 21.44 1.18 -6.62
CA PRO A 186 21.91 2.57 -6.64
C PRO A 186 21.52 3.34 -5.38
N ARG A 187 22.32 4.37 -5.03
CA ARG A 187 22.06 5.18 -3.82
C ARG A 187 20.81 6.03 -3.90
N ASP A 188 20.32 6.32 -5.07
CA ASP A 188 19.09 7.05 -5.36
C ASP A 188 17.88 6.14 -5.60
N ALA A 189 18.04 4.82 -5.45
CA ALA A 189 16.92 3.90 -5.54
C ALA A 189 15.91 4.13 -4.40
N GLU A 190 14.66 4.12 -4.74
CA GLU A 190 13.54 4.17 -3.80
C GLU A 190 13.22 2.76 -3.31
N ILE A 191 13.11 2.58 -1.99
CA ILE A 191 12.87 1.28 -1.36
C ILE A 191 11.57 1.36 -0.58
N LEU A 192 10.63 0.47 -0.91
CA LEU A 192 9.36 0.31 -0.21
C LEU A 192 9.45 -0.90 0.72
N PHE A 193 9.05 -0.73 1.97
CA PHE A 193 8.86 -1.80 2.94
C PHE A 193 7.37 -1.99 3.14
N TYR A 194 6.87 -3.19 2.97
CA TYR A 194 5.45 -3.49 3.07
C TYR A 194 5.20 -4.83 3.74
N THR A 195 4.01 -5.00 4.29
CA THR A 195 3.57 -6.29 4.80
C THR A 195 2.86 -7.06 3.70
N CYS A 196 3.28 -8.28 3.45
CA CYS A 196 2.52 -9.25 2.69
C CYS A 196 1.62 -10.02 3.65
N ALA A 197 0.29 -9.82 3.53
CA ALA A 197 -0.69 -10.33 4.49
C ALA A 197 -1.15 -11.74 4.12
N GLY A 198 -0.34 -12.73 4.46
CA GLY A 198 -0.63 -14.14 4.23
C GLY A 198 -1.96 -14.57 4.87
N SER A 199 -2.66 -15.52 4.25
CA SER A 199 -4.01 -15.99 4.68
C SER A 199 -5.11 -14.93 4.67
N SER A 200 -4.85 -13.70 4.19
CA SER A 200 -5.87 -12.65 4.03
C SER A 200 -6.60 -12.75 2.68
N SER A 201 -6.22 -13.68 1.84
CA SER A 201 -6.93 -14.05 0.61
C SER A 201 -6.97 -15.57 0.48
N LYS A 202 -7.89 -16.07 -0.35
CA LYS A 202 -7.94 -17.51 -0.65
C LYS A 202 -6.67 -18.00 -1.35
N TRP A 203 -6.06 -17.16 -2.16
CA TRP A 203 -4.83 -17.49 -2.89
C TRP A 203 -3.61 -17.62 -1.97
N SER A 204 -3.57 -16.88 -0.87
CA SER A 204 -2.49 -16.90 0.12
C SER A 204 -2.81 -17.75 1.36
N GLU A 205 -3.84 -18.62 1.31
CA GLU A 205 -4.25 -19.45 2.44
C GLU A 205 -3.10 -20.30 2.99
N GLY A 206 -2.92 -20.31 4.32
CA GLY A 206 -1.86 -21.02 5.02
C GLY A 206 -0.55 -20.26 5.13
N LYS A 207 -0.37 -19.14 4.42
CA LYS A 207 0.82 -18.27 4.55
C LYS A 207 0.69 -17.35 5.76
N LYS A 208 1.83 -16.82 6.23
CA LYS A 208 1.90 -15.90 7.37
C LYS A 208 2.14 -14.47 6.90
N TYR A 209 1.91 -13.51 7.79
CA TYR A 209 2.28 -12.12 7.60
C TYR A 209 3.80 -11.98 7.66
N VAL A 210 4.40 -11.46 6.59
CA VAL A 210 5.86 -11.26 6.47
C VAL A 210 6.16 -9.86 5.94
N GLN A 211 7.34 -9.33 6.26
CA GLN A 211 7.77 -8.04 5.73
C GLN A 211 8.62 -8.24 4.48
N LYS A 212 8.32 -7.49 3.43
CA LYS A 212 8.97 -7.57 2.13
C LYS A 212 9.46 -6.21 1.66
N ILE A 213 10.28 -6.24 0.61
CA ILE A 213 10.81 -5.06 -0.07
C ILE A 213 10.35 -5.05 -1.53
N ALA A 214 10.02 -3.85 -2.01
CA ALA A 214 10.03 -3.51 -3.43
C ALA A 214 10.94 -2.30 -3.63
N TYR A 215 11.42 -2.09 -4.86
CA TYR A 215 12.31 -0.98 -5.15
C TYR A 215 12.06 -0.40 -6.54
N SER A 216 12.48 0.84 -6.73
CA SER A 216 12.49 1.53 -8.02
C SER A 216 13.81 2.26 -8.21
N THR A 217 14.29 2.32 -9.45
CA THR A 217 15.44 3.12 -9.88
C THR A 217 15.04 4.28 -10.79
N ASP A 218 13.74 4.41 -11.07
CA ASP A 218 13.20 5.46 -11.96
C ASP A 218 12.05 6.26 -11.31
N GLY A 219 11.66 5.91 -10.07
CA GLY A 219 10.55 6.53 -9.34
C GLY A 219 9.15 6.27 -9.93
N LYS A 220 9.04 5.33 -10.87
CA LYS A 220 7.81 5.05 -11.61
C LYS A 220 7.40 3.58 -11.55
N THR A 221 8.36 2.69 -11.79
CA THR A 221 8.14 1.25 -11.84
C THR A 221 8.75 0.61 -10.60
N PHE A 222 7.95 -0.11 -9.83
CA PHE A 222 8.37 -0.76 -8.60
C PHE A 222 8.44 -2.28 -8.79
N GLN A 223 9.59 -2.86 -8.49
CA GLN A 223 9.85 -4.29 -8.60
C GLN A 223 9.87 -4.93 -7.22
N LYS A 224 9.08 -5.96 -7.01
CA LYS A 224 9.11 -6.76 -5.79
C LYS A 224 10.41 -7.57 -5.75
N ARG A 225 11.09 -7.54 -4.59
CA ARG A 225 12.25 -8.39 -4.36
C ARG A 225 11.79 -9.78 -3.92
N GLU A 226 12.47 -10.81 -4.38
CA GLU A 226 12.22 -12.19 -3.95
C GLU A 226 12.51 -12.38 -2.45
N GLY A 227 11.76 -13.27 -1.81
CA GLY A 227 11.87 -13.56 -0.39
C GLY A 227 11.23 -12.51 0.51
N CYS A 228 11.41 -12.66 1.81
CA CYS A 228 11.04 -11.68 2.84
C CYS A 228 12.29 -11.19 3.56
N VAL A 229 12.23 -9.99 4.13
CA VAL A 229 13.33 -9.43 4.94
C VAL A 229 13.09 -9.66 6.43
N LEU A 230 11.84 -9.90 6.83
CA LEU A 230 11.50 -10.28 8.19
C LEU A 230 10.33 -11.27 8.17
N GLU A 231 10.59 -12.44 8.72
CA GLU A 231 9.58 -13.48 8.93
C GLU A 231 8.53 -13.06 9.96
N ASN A 232 7.42 -13.81 10.03
CA ASN A 232 6.41 -13.58 11.03
C ASN A 232 6.97 -13.76 12.45
N VAL A 233 6.84 -12.74 13.28
CA VAL A 233 7.34 -12.74 14.67
C VAL A 233 6.24 -12.78 15.71
N ALA A 234 5.01 -12.38 15.37
CA ALA A 234 3.84 -12.45 16.24
C ALA A 234 2.55 -12.21 15.46
N GLY A 235 1.49 -12.95 15.74
CA GLY A 235 0.13 -12.73 15.26
C GLY A 235 0.06 -12.27 13.78
N GLU A 236 -0.60 -11.15 13.57
CA GLU A 236 -0.71 -10.46 12.29
C GLU A 236 0.22 -9.24 12.23
N ASN A 237 1.51 -9.43 12.56
CA ASN A 237 2.49 -8.35 12.58
C ASN A 237 2.56 -7.62 11.24
N ARG A 238 2.50 -6.26 11.26
CA ARG A 238 2.37 -5.45 10.06
C ARG A 238 2.87 -4.02 10.22
N ASP A 239 2.81 -3.26 9.12
CA ASP A 239 3.04 -1.82 9.03
C ASP A 239 4.48 -1.41 9.39
N PRO A 240 5.51 -1.94 8.69
CA PRO A 240 6.90 -1.63 8.98
C PRO A 240 7.21 -0.16 8.67
N LYS A 241 7.70 0.58 9.66
CA LYS A 241 8.22 1.95 9.51
C LYS A 241 9.73 1.94 9.64
N VAL A 242 10.42 2.25 8.56
CA VAL A 242 11.89 2.13 8.47
C VAL A 242 12.54 3.49 8.29
N TYR A 243 13.59 3.74 9.07
CA TYR A 243 14.45 4.91 8.94
C TYR A 243 15.91 4.57 9.23
N TRP A 244 16.80 5.47 8.83
CA TRP A 244 18.22 5.46 9.20
C TRP A 244 18.46 6.26 10.49
N HIS A 245 19.19 5.70 11.44
CA HIS A 245 19.60 6.40 12.66
C HIS A 245 21.05 6.84 12.56
N GLU A 246 21.28 8.14 12.32
CA GLU A 246 22.59 8.73 12.09
C GLU A 246 23.58 8.46 13.22
N GLY A 247 23.18 8.64 14.48
CA GLY A 247 24.07 8.50 15.64
C GLY A 247 24.57 7.08 15.84
N LYS A 248 23.80 6.08 15.47
CA LYS A 248 24.16 4.64 15.64
C LYS A 248 24.62 3.99 14.35
N GLN A 249 24.43 4.66 13.20
CA GLN A 249 24.75 4.16 11.85
C GLN A 249 24.09 2.82 11.55
N VAL A 250 22.78 2.71 11.83
CA VAL A 250 21.94 1.54 11.56
C VAL A 250 20.58 1.96 11.05
N TYR A 251 19.92 1.09 10.31
CA TYR A 251 18.48 1.20 10.07
C TYR A 251 17.74 0.70 11.30
N TYR A 252 16.61 1.34 11.60
CA TYR A 252 15.63 0.82 12.55
C TYR A 252 14.28 0.66 11.88
N MET A 253 13.54 -0.34 12.34
CA MET A 253 12.18 -0.62 11.93
C MET A 253 11.29 -0.66 13.17
N ALA A 254 10.27 0.19 13.22
CA ALA A 254 9.15 0.01 14.14
C ALA A 254 8.08 -0.85 13.45
N LEU A 255 7.62 -1.90 14.12
CA LEU A 255 6.64 -2.86 13.59
C LEU A 255 5.53 -3.08 14.61
N PHE A 256 4.28 -3.00 14.18
CA PHE A 256 3.14 -3.42 14.98
C PHE A 256 3.11 -4.96 15.07
N LEU A 257 2.85 -5.50 16.24
CA LEU A 257 2.76 -6.94 16.48
C LEU A 257 1.30 -7.39 16.63
N GLU A 258 0.70 -7.05 17.75
CA GLU A 258 -0.70 -7.37 18.07
C GLU A 258 -1.16 -6.52 19.28
N GLY A 259 -2.47 -6.30 19.40
CA GLY A 259 -3.05 -5.57 20.54
C GLY A 259 -2.53 -4.13 20.64
N TYR A 260 -1.61 -3.88 21.56
CA TYR A 260 -0.90 -2.64 21.78
C TYR A 260 0.63 -2.82 21.73
N ASP A 261 1.07 -3.98 21.27
CA ASP A 261 2.47 -4.36 21.27
C ASP A 261 3.14 -4.00 19.94
N TYR A 262 4.36 -3.49 20.06
CA TYR A 262 5.25 -3.15 18.98
C TYR A 262 6.62 -3.80 19.19
N ALA A 263 7.40 -3.87 18.12
CA ALA A 263 8.80 -4.20 18.19
C ALA A 263 9.64 -3.17 17.44
N ILE A 264 10.88 -2.98 17.92
CA ILE A 264 11.92 -2.26 17.21
C ILE A 264 12.97 -3.28 16.79
N PHE A 265 13.37 -3.18 15.53
CA PHE A 265 14.42 -3.99 14.94
C PHE A 265 15.53 -3.10 14.41
N ASN A 266 16.77 -3.60 14.38
CA ASN A 266 17.89 -2.96 13.72
C ASN A 266 18.41 -3.80 12.56
N SER A 267 18.95 -3.13 11.54
CA SER A 267 19.64 -3.73 10.41
C SER A 267 20.80 -2.86 9.94
N GLY A 268 21.90 -3.48 9.57
CA GLY A 268 23.03 -2.83 8.90
C GLY A 268 22.95 -2.87 7.37
N ASP A 269 22.07 -3.70 6.81
CA ASP A 269 22.05 -4.04 5.38
C ASP A 269 20.66 -4.03 4.73
N LEU A 270 19.58 -3.88 5.51
CA LEU A 270 18.16 -3.96 5.12
C LEU A 270 17.66 -5.38 4.82
N GLU A 271 18.51 -6.39 4.90
CA GLU A 271 18.17 -7.80 4.66
C GLU A 271 18.03 -8.58 5.96
N HIS A 272 18.91 -8.30 6.93
CA HIS A 272 18.96 -9.00 8.20
C HIS A 272 18.55 -8.07 9.33
N TRP A 273 17.49 -8.43 10.03
CA TRP A 273 16.89 -7.61 11.09
C TRP A 273 16.93 -8.33 12.42
N GLU A 274 17.46 -7.67 13.44
CA GLU A 274 17.52 -8.14 14.82
C GLU A 274 16.54 -7.35 15.68
N MET A 275 15.68 -8.04 16.46
CA MET A 275 14.79 -7.39 17.41
C MET A 275 15.59 -6.85 18.59
N THR A 276 15.52 -5.55 18.82
CA THR A 276 16.23 -4.86 19.90
C THR A 276 15.32 -4.48 21.06
N GLN A 277 14.02 -4.34 20.79
CA GLN A 277 13.03 -4.05 21.82
C GLN A 277 11.65 -4.59 21.43
N ARG A 278 10.93 -5.14 22.43
CA ARG A 278 9.47 -5.27 22.41
C ARG A 278 8.91 -4.32 23.46
N LEU A 279 7.85 -3.56 23.11
CA LEU A 279 7.22 -2.59 24.01
C LEU A 279 5.72 -2.57 23.76
N SER A 280 4.97 -2.15 24.81
CA SER A 280 3.53 -1.98 24.72
C SER A 280 3.20 -0.51 24.92
N LEU A 281 2.39 0.06 24.00
CA LEU A 281 1.95 1.45 24.03
C LEU A 281 0.42 1.48 24.16
N PRO A 282 -0.13 1.65 25.37
CA PRO A 282 -1.56 1.58 25.61
C PRO A 282 -2.36 2.48 24.68
N ASN A 283 -3.45 1.95 24.13
CA ASN A 283 -4.37 2.58 23.18
C ASN A 283 -3.78 2.91 21.79
N ALA A 284 -2.47 2.93 21.61
CA ALA A 284 -1.89 3.00 20.27
C ALA A 284 -2.03 1.63 19.59
N ARG A 285 -2.43 1.62 18.32
CA ARG A 285 -2.59 0.41 17.49
C ARG A 285 -2.07 0.68 16.10
N GLU A 286 -1.63 -0.37 15.42
CA GLU A 286 -1.29 -0.34 14.00
C GLU A 286 -0.38 0.82 13.57
N CYS A 287 0.06 0.84 12.33
CA CYS A 287 0.75 1.93 11.64
C CYS A 287 1.72 2.71 12.54
N PRO A 288 2.73 2.03 13.16
CA PRO A 288 3.69 2.73 13.99
C PRO A 288 4.47 3.76 13.21
N ASP A 289 4.77 4.88 13.86
CA ASP A 289 5.81 5.78 13.38
C ASP A 289 6.66 6.24 14.57
N LEU A 290 7.97 6.18 14.41
CA LEU A 290 8.94 6.59 15.42
C LEU A 290 9.83 7.66 14.80
N GLN A 291 9.53 8.93 15.10
CA GLN A 291 10.13 10.08 14.46
C GLN A 291 10.65 11.11 15.45
N LYS A 292 11.77 11.72 15.11
CA LYS A 292 12.31 12.84 15.85
C LYS A 292 11.53 14.11 15.53
N VAL A 293 10.94 14.73 16.54
CA VAL A 293 10.09 15.92 16.40
C VAL A 293 10.66 17.11 17.16
N PRO A 294 10.56 18.34 16.61
CA PRO A 294 10.96 19.54 17.34
C PRO A 294 9.98 19.81 18.48
N VAL A 295 10.49 20.37 19.60
CA VAL A 295 9.67 20.77 20.74
C VAL A 295 9.69 22.28 20.93
N GLU A 296 8.61 22.82 21.49
CA GLU A 296 8.52 24.22 21.85
C GLU A 296 9.62 24.57 22.87
N GLY A 297 10.28 25.72 22.68
CA GLY A 297 11.42 26.12 23.49
C GLY A 297 12.77 25.63 22.98
N GLY A 298 12.78 24.87 21.90
CA GLY A 298 13.98 24.37 21.21
C GLY A 298 14.38 22.94 21.62
N GLY A 299 15.15 22.30 20.75
CA GLY A 299 15.53 20.90 20.90
C GLY A 299 14.57 19.95 20.22
N TYR A 300 14.71 18.66 20.53
CA TYR A 300 13.95 17.57 19.90
C TYR A 300 13.59 16.53 20.94
N LYS A 301 12.47 15.82 20.66
CA LYS A 301 12.09 14.58 21.31
C LYS A 301 11.82 13.52 20.25
N TRP A 302 11.90 12.27 20.64
CA TRP A 302 11.37 11.18 19.83
C TRP A 302 9.89 10.98 20.15
N MET A 303 9.10 10.83 19.12
CA MET A 303 7.67 10.60 19.23
C MET A 303 7.35 9.25 18.60
N PHE A 304 6.76 8.33 19.37
CA PHE A 304 6.24 7.07 18.93
C PHE A 304 4.72 7.12 18.95
N TRP A 305 4.06 6.86 17.82
CA TRP A 305 2.59 6.83 17.76
C TRP A 305 2.06 5.66 16.96
N GLY A 306 0.72 5.41 17.08
CA GLY A 306 -0.05 4.45 16.31
C GLY A 306 -1.17 5.11 15.51
N ALA A 307 -1.90 4.31 14.76
CA ALA A 307 -2.92 4.74 13.82
C ALA A 307 -4.04 5.58 14.44
N ASP A 308 -4.39 5.31 15.70
CA ASP A 308 -5.45 6.02 16.44
C ASP A 308 -5.06 7.42 16.91
N GLY A 309 -3.81 7.87 16.61
CA GLY A 309 -3.29 9.18 16.99
C GLY A 309 -2.79 9.26 18.44
N TYR A 310 -2.82 8.17 19.18
CA TYR A 310 -2.13 8.12 20.48
C TYR A 310 -0.64 8.07 20.27
N TYR A 311 0.08 8.92 21.03
CA TYR A 311 1.53 9.00 20.95
C TYR A 311 2.18 9.17 22.31
N PHE A 312 3.46 8.83 22.36
CA PHE A 312 4.35 8.94 23.52
C PHE A 312 5.60 9.69 23.13
N LEU A 313 6.05 10.56 24.01
CA LEU A 313 7.33 11.26 23.86
C LEU A 313 8.41 10.55 24.68
N GLY A 314 9.63 10.60 24.19
CA GLY A 314 10.73 9.95 24.87
C GLY A 314 12.08 10.21 24.23
N ASP A 315 13.03 9.34 24.55
CA ASP A 315 14.37 9.32 23.98
C ASP A 315 14.56 7.99 23.22
N PHE A 316 15.29 8.02 22.13
CA PHE A 316 15.58 6.85 21.30
C PHE A 316 17.05 6.85 20.90
N ASP A 317 17.75 5.77 21.21
CA ASP A 317 19.19 5.60 20.96
C ASP A 317 19.50 4.89 19.64
N GLY A 318 18.49 4.64 18.81
CA GLY A 318 18.59 3.88 17.57
C GLY A 318 18.23 2.38 17.74
N SER A 319 18.01 1.92 18.98
CA SER A 319 17.61 0.53 19.26
C SER A 319 16.52 0.42 20.32
N ARG A 320 16.49 1.38 21.26
CA ARG A 320 15.54 1.38 22.36
C ARG A 320 14.86 2.73 22.48
N PHE A 321 13.53 2.69 22.55
CA PHE A 321 12.70 3.84 22.86
C PHE A 321 12.32 3.79 24.34
N GLU A 322 12.64 4.87 25.07
CA GLU A 322 12.32 5.04 26.47
C GLU A 322 11.40 6.25 26.66
N THR A 323 10.23 6.03 27.23
CA THR A 323 9.20 7.05 27.46
C THR A 323 8.89 7.19 28.94
N ASP A 324 8.40 8.36 29.36
CA ASP A 324 7.85 8.59 30.71
C ASP A 324 6.46 7.93 30.91
N GLY A 325 5.90 7.32 29.86
CA GLY A 325 4.60 6.66 29.89
C GLY A 325 3.41 7.63 29.81
N VAL A 326 3.64 8.93 29.64
CA VAL A 326 2.56 9.91 29.46
C VAL A 326 1.97 9.76 28.07
N GLN A 327 0.68 9.39 28.02
CA GLN A 327 -0.05 9.24 26.78
C GLN A 327 -0.63 10.58 26.32
N HIS A 328 -0.45 10.86 25.05
CA HIS A 328 -1.02 12.00 24.35
C HIS A 328 -1.92 11.54 23.21
N ASN A 329 -2.73 12.44 22.65
CA ASN A 329 -3.51 12.18 21.46
C ASN A 329 -3.40 13.38 20.50
N ALA A 330 -3.03 13.11 19.25
CA ALA A 330 -2.89 14.13 18.22
C ALA A 330 -4.22 14.47 17.52
N TYR A 331 -5.24 13.61 17.62
CA TYR A 331 -6.50 13.78 16.89
C TYR A 331 -7.57 14.41 17.76
N GLN A 332 -8.25 15.40 17.19
CA GLN A 332 -9.41 16.07 17.83
C GLN A 332 -10.74 15.37 17.56
N THR A 333 -10.76 14.43 16.61
CA THR A 333 -11.95 13.68 16.18
C THR A 333 -11.59 12.24 15.89
N MET A 334 -12.60 11.40 15.62
CA MET A 334 -12.42 10.00 15.20
C MET A 334 -12.14 9.83 13.69
N LEU A 335 -12.11 10.93 12.92
CA LEU A 335 -11.95 10.86 11.46
C LEU A 335 -10.52 10.55 11.02
N PRO A 336 -9.45 11.21 11.57
CA PRO A 336 -8.09 10.88 11.18
C PRO A 336 -7.69 9.49 11.68
N TYR A 337 -6.96 8.73 10.85
CA TYR A 337 -6.42 7.41 11.17
C TYR A 337 -5.14 7.13 10.39
N ALA A 338 -4.31 6.20 10.87
CA ALA A 338 -3.14 5.66 10.19
C ALA A 338 -2.16 6.72 9.68
N ALA A 339 -2.02 7.85 10.41
CA ALA A 339 -1.09 8.90 10.00
C ALA A 339 0.35 8.39 9.95
N GLN A 340 1.06 8.80 8.91
CA GLN A 340 2.49 8.57 8.77
C GLN A 340 3.22 9.85 8.39
N THR A 341 4.54 9.88 8.67
CA THR A 341 5.40 10.99 8.28
C THR A 341 6.12 10.72 6.98
N PHE A 342 6.42 11.82 6.26
CA PHE A 342 7.29 11.79 5.09
C PHE A 342 8.75 11.54 5.49
N TRP A 343 9.39 10.65 4.76
CA TRP A 343 10.83 10.55 4.71
C TRP A 343 11.42 11.67 3.81
N GLY A 344 12.61 12.19 4.16
CA GLY A 344 13.38 13.10 3.30
C GLY A 344 12.93 14.56 3.31
N THR A 345 12.03 14.97 4.20
CA THR A 345 11.60 16.37 4.35
C THR A 345 12.34 17.09 5.46
N GLU A 346 12.63 18.40 5.28
CA GLU A 346 13.25 19.23 6.33
C GLU A 346 12.33 19.43 7.55
N ARG A 347 11.02 19.50 7.32
CA ARG A 347 10.00 19.59 8.37
C ARG A 347 9.32 18.24 8.51
N VAL A 348 8.93 17.89 9.71
CA VAL A 348 8.05 16.73 9.94
C VAL A 348 6.68 17.03 9.36
N ILE A 349 6.32 16.30 8.31
CA ILE A 349 5.01 16.40 7.64
C ILE A 349 4.30 15.09 7.85
N MET A 350 3.11 15.15 8.45
CA MET A 350 2.26 14.01 8.75
C MET A 350 1.01 14.04 7.87
N VAL A 351 0.63 12.91 7.32
CA VAL A 351 -0.60 12.75 6.51
C VAL A 351 -1.42 11.61 7.08
N PRO A 352 -2.66 11.86 7.55
CA PRO A 352 -3.61 10.82 7.96
C PRO A 352 -4.56 10.45 6.84
N TRP A 353 -5.14 9.26 6.93
CA TRP A 353 -6.36 8.91 6.23
C TRP A 353 -7.57 9.53 6.95
N MET A 354 -8.48 10.16 6.20
CA MET A 354 -9.75 10.71 6.71
C MET A 354 -10.86 9.71 6.40
N ARG A 355 -11.35 9.01 7.44
CA ARG A 355 -12.40 7.96 7.36
C ARG A 355 -13.73 8.49 6.86
#